data_722fce5face66f465d0c4fab3a0cf1a8
#
_entry.id   722fce5face66f465d0c4fab3a0cf1a8
#
_cell.length_a   1.000
_cell.length_b   1.000
_cell.length_c   1.000
_cell.angle_alpha   90.00
_cell.angle_beta   90.00
_cell.angle_gamma   90.00
#
_symmetry.space_group_name_H-M   'P 1'
#
loop_
_entity.id
_entity.type
_entity.pdbx_description
1 polymer ?
#
loop_
_entity_poly.entity_id
_entity_poly.type
_entity_poly.pdbx_seq_one_letter_code
_entity_poly.pdbx_strand_id
1 'polypeptide(L)'
;GVAGAPPEYPLGPVPADRDFVLRWRPEPGQQPTAALFVEHAADADYAMVMMLAPEQASARIPRELVLVIDTSGSMTGTSIEQARAALDLALASLQPQDRFGVIQFNSTTEALFERPVPATPQALRVARDWVALLEARGGTEMLPALDAALEGSAPQGYVRQVVFATDGAVSGEDALYTLIEDRLGASRLFPVGIG
;
A
#
# COMPACT_ATOMS: atom_id res chain seq x y z
N GLY A 1 -17.86 1.97 -31.01
CA GLY A 1 -17.32 3.25 -30.61
C GLY A 1 -16.78 3.97 -31.83
N VAL A 2 -17.25 5.15 -32.11
CA VAL A 2 -16.78 6.00 -33.21
C VAL A 2 -15.42 6.57 -32.80
N ALA A 3 -14.35 6.22 -33.51
CA ALA A 3 -13.09 6.92 -33.44
C ALA A 3 -13.30 8.35 -33.92
N GLY A 4 -13.51 9.28 -33.01
CA GLY A 4 -13.46 10.70 -33.28
C GLY A 4 -12.00 11.07 -33.54
N ALA A 5 -11.76 11.99 -34.49
CA ALA A 5 -10.45 12.57 -34.68
C ALA A 5 -9.95 13.15 -33.35
N PRO A 6 -8.65 13.04 -33.05
CA PRO A 6 -8.10 13.62 -31.83
C PRO A 6 -8.42 15.11 -31.76
N PRO A 7 -8.76 15.67 -30.59
CA PRO A 7 -9.06 17.09 -30.51
C PRO A 7 -7.82 17.89 -30.90
N GLU A 8 -7.94 18.65 -31.98
CA GLU A 8 -6.93 19.62 -32.38
C GLU A 8 -7.11 20.88 -31.50
N TYR A 9 -6.14 21.17 -30.69
CA TYR A 9 -6.05 22.45 -29.97
C TYR A 9 -5.16 23.39 -30.79
N PRO A 10 -5.70 24.37 -31.50
CA PRO A 10 -4.88 25.32 -32.23
C PRO A 10 -4.15 26.20 -31.22
N LEU A 11 -2.96 25.82 -30.92
CA LEU A 11 -2.00 26.70 -30.22
C LEU A 11 -1.55 27.72 -31.27
N GLY A 12 -1.77 29.01 -31.02
CA GLY A 12 -1.19 30.06 -31.84
C GLY A 12 0.34 29.94 -31.91
N PRO A 13 1.02 30.69 -32.77
CA PRO A 13 2.48 30.63 -32.91
C PRO A 13 3.14 30.90 -31.54
N VAL A 14 3.84 29.91 -31.04
CA VAL A 14 4.59 29.96 -29.76
C VAL A 14 6.06 30.15 -30.11
N PRO A 15 6.79 31.16 -29.54
CA PRO A 15 8.22 31.29 -29.74
C PRO A 15 8.97 30.01 -29.25
N ALA A 16 9.89 29.50 -30.07
CA ALA A 16 10.71 28.34 -29.75
C ALA A 16 11.94 28.71 -28.86
N ASP A 17 11.75 29.65 -27.92
CA ASP A 17 12.78 30.21 -27.04
C ASP A 17 12.80 29.60 -25.64
N ARG A 18 11.91 28.63 -25.37
CA ARG A 18 11.76 27.95 -24.08
C ARG A 18 11.13 26.59 -24.24
N ASP A 19 11.19 25.77 -23.18
CA ASP A 19 10.56 24.45 -23.14
C ASP A 19 9.03 24.56 -23.24
N PHE A 20 8.43 23.67 -24.04
CA PHE A 20 6.98 23.50 -24.12
C PHE A 20 6.54 22.44 -23.11
N VAL A 21 5.67 22.82 -22.15
CA VAL A 21 5.10 21.90 -21.16
C VAL A 21 3.62 21.74 -21.40
N LEU A 22 3.21 20.58 -21.89
CA LEU A 22 1.80 20.21 -22.00
C LEU A 22 1.36 19.48 -20.72
N ARG A 23 0.39 20.06 -20.01
CA ARG A 23 -0.27 19.39 -18.87
C ARG A 23 -1.70 19.05 -19.27
N TRP A 24 -2.06 17.81 -19.15
CA TRP A 24 -3.41 17.31 -19.39
C TRP A 24 -3.87 16.45 -18.22
N ARG A 25 -5.17 16.43 -17.95
CA ARG A 25 -5.79 15.58 -16.93
C ARG A 25 -6.99 14.91 -17.59
N PRO A 26 -7.01 13.57 -17.64
CA PRO A 26 -8.21 12.85 -18.06
C PRO A 26 -9.37 13.15 -17.10
N GLU A 27 -10.55 13.36 -17.62
CA GLU A 27 -11.79 13.45 -16.82
C GLU A 27 -12.38 12.04 -16.72
N PRO A 28 -12.39 11.42 -15.50
CA PRO A 28 -13.00 10.12 -15.33
C PRO A 28 -14.51 10.23 -15.50
N GLY A 29 -15.09 9.34 -16.29
CA GLY A 29 -16.55 9.20 -16.40
C GLY A 29 -17.15 8.32 -15.30
N GLN A 30 -18.46 8.11 -15.37
CA GLN A 30 -19.16 7.19 -14.45
C GLN A 30 -18.92 5.71 -14.79
N GLN A 31 -18.38 5.40 -15.95
CA GLN A 31 -18.04 4.05 -16.40
C GLN A 31 -16.56 3.96 -16.76
N PRO A 32 -15.94 2.77 -16.65
CA PRO A 32 -14.59 2.56 -17.13
C PRO A 32 -14.49 2.93 -18.61
N THR A 33 -13.47 3.68 -18.98
CA THR A 33 -13.21 4.07 -20.37
C THR A 33 -11.85 3.53 -20.78
N ALA A 34 -11.77 2.96 -21.98
CA ALA A 34 -10.53 2.53 -22.58
C ALA A 34 -10.30 3.24 -23.91
N ALA A 35 -9.07 3.66 -24.17
CA ALA A 35 -8.62 4.21 -25.45
C ALA A 35 -7.42 3.41 -25.93
N LEU A 36 -7.39 3.13 -27.24
CA LEU A 36 -6.26 2.51 -27.93
C LEU A 36 -5.64 3.56 -28.85
N PHE A 37 -4.36 3.79 -28.69
CA PHE A 37 -3.54 4.62 -29.57
C PHE A 37 -2.58 3.71 -30.31
N VAL A 38 -2.48 3.88 -31.64
CA VAL A 38 -1.57 3.10 -32.48
C VAL A 38 -0.71 4.09 -33.26
N GLU A 39 0.59 3.87 -33.22
CA GLU A 39 1.59 4.60 -33.99
C GLU A 39 2.30 3.60 -34.92
N HIS A 40 2.35 3.94 -36.21
CA HIS A 40 3.06 3.18 -37.24
C HIS A 40 4.43 3.84 -37.49
N ALA A 41 5.50 3.21 -37.03
CA ALA A 41 6.86 3.62 -37.32
C ALA A 41 7.44 2.78 -38.49
N ALA A 42 8.61 3.17 -38.99
CA ALA A 42 9.20 2.55 -40.17
C ALA A 42 9.63 1.07 -39.91
N ASP A 43 9.86 0.69 -38.66
CA ASP A 43 10.41 -0.59 -38.20
C ASP A 43 9.42 -1.41 -37.36
N ALA A 44 8.37 -0.81 -36.81
CA ALA A 44 7.40 -1.51 -35.96
C ALA A 44 6.11 -0.68 -35.75
N ASP A 45 5.04 -1.36 -35.38
CA ASP A 45 3.81 -0.75 -34.91
C ASP A 45 3.82 -0.72 -33.38
N TYR A 46 3.50 0.43 -32.80
CA TYR A 46 3.41 0.64 -31.35
C TYR A 46 1.95 0.83 -30.96
N ALA A 47 1.50 0.14 -29.94
CA ALA A 47 0.15 0.28 -29.41
C ALA A 47 0.18 0.64 -27.93
N MET A 48 -0.55 1.69 -27.54
CA MET A 48 -0.74 2.09 -26.15
C MET A 48 -2.21 1.95 -25.78
N VAL A 49 -2.51 1.19 -24.74
CA VAL A 49 -3.86 1.10 -24.16
C VAL A 49 -3.91 1.97 -22.90
N MET A 50 -4.79 2.96 -22.91
CA MET A 50 -5.08 3.79 -21.74
C MET A 50 -6.43 3.35 -21.16
N MET A 51 -6.45 3.00 -19.87
CA MET A 51 -7.67 2.67 -19.15
C MET A 51 -7.89 3.68 -18.03
N LEU A 52 -9.08 4.29 -18.00
CA LEU A 52 -9.50 5.20 -16.94
C LEU A 52 -10.54 4.51 -16.06
N ALA A 53 -10.24 4.42 -14.76
CA ALA A 53 -11.20 3.96 -13.78
C ALA A 53 -12.35 4.98 -13.64
N PRO A 54 -13.58 4.55 -13.34
CA PRO A 54 -14.69 5.46 -13.10
C PRO A 54 -14.47 6.27 -11.82
N GLU A 55 -15.08 7.45 -11.75
CA GLU A 55 -15.01 8.32 -10.57
C GLU A 55 -15.77 7.73 -9.37
N GLN A 56 -16.81 6.96 -9.61
CA GLN A 56 -17.52 6.24 -8.55
C GLN A 56 -16.80 4.93 -8.24
N ALA A 57 -16.19 4.89 -7.06
CA ALA A 57 -15.70 3.64 -6.50
C ALA A 57 -16.88 2.67 -6.29
N SER A 58 -16.70 1.44 -6.75
CA SER A 58 -17.51 0.30 -6.30
C SER A 58 -17.63 0.31 -4.78
N ALA A 59 -18.71 -0.26 -4.24
CA ALA A 59 -18.88 -0.40 -2.79
C ALA A 59 -17.56 -0.89 -2.17
N ARG A 60 -17.04 -0.14 -1.19
CA ARG A 60 -15.75 -0.44 -0.54
C ARG A 60 -15.85 -1.83 0.09
N ILE A 61 -14.98 -2.72 -0.31
CA ILE A 61 -14.84 -4.03 0.31
C ILE A 61 -14.21 -3.85 1.68
N PRO A 62 -14.78 -4.37 2.77
CA PRO A 62 -14.17 -4.37 4.09
C PRO A 62 -12.78 -4.99 4.05
N ARG A 63 -11.85 -4.41 4.76
CA ARG A 63 -10.48 -4.92 4.83
C ARG A 63 -10.12 -5.42 6.22
N GLU A 64 -9.26 -6.40 6.25
CA GLU A 64 -8.53 -6.81 7.44
C GLU A 64 -7.09 -6.30 7.28
N LEU A 65 -6.75 -5.23 8.00
CA LEU A 65 -5.44 -4.57 7.92
C LEU A 65 -4.53 -5.09 9.02
N VAL A 66 -3.41 -5.73 8.65
CA VAL A 66 -2.35 -6.14 9.58
C VAL A 66 -1.16 -5.21 9.38
N LEU A 67 -0.86 -4.42 10.39
CA LEU A 67 0.26 -3.49 10.41
C LEU A 67 1.44 -4.15 11.14
N VAL A 68 2.55 -4.34 10.43
CA VAL A 68 3.79 -4.90 10.98
C VAL A 68 4.84 -3.82 10.97
N ILE A 69 5.42 -3.55 12.13
CA ILE A 69 6.39 -2.47 12.31
C ILE A 69 7.69 -2.98 12.90
N ASP A 70 8.78 -2.63 12.25
CA ASP A 70 10.13 -2.77 12.76
C ASP A 70 10.36 -1.80 13.92
N THR A 71 10.81 -2.34 15.04
CA THR A 71 11.26 -1.59 16.21
C THR A 71 12.69 -1.96 16.59
N SER A 72 13.50 -2.41 15.61
CA SER A 72 14.92 -2.70 15.82
C SER A 72 15.74 -1.46 16.12
N GLY A 73 16.98 -1.65 16.56
CA GLY A 73 17.87 -0.54 16.95
C GLY A 73 18.15 0.46 15.83
N SER A 74 18.13 0.05 14.55
CA SER A 74 18.30 0.93 13.39
C SER A 74 17.18 1.97 13.27
N MET A 75 15.98 1.63 13.69
CA MET A 75 14.82 2.52 13.71
C MET A 75 14.92 3.70 14.68
N THR A 76 16.02 3.82 15.46
CA THR A 76 16.18 4.89 16.47
C THR A 76 16.13 6.28 15.81
N GLY A 77 15.51 7.24 16.52
CA GLY A 77 15.41 8.64 16.07
C GLY A 77 14.23 8.87 15.14
N THR A 78 14.48 9.49 13.99
CA THR A 78 13.43 9.92 13.05
C THR A 78 12.62 8.76 12.48
N SER A 79 13.23 7.59 12.26
CA SER A 79 12.56 6.42 11.67
C SER A 79 11.42 5.93 12.55
N ILE A 80 11.62 5.75 13.85
CA ILE A 80 10.55 5.29 14.76
C ILE A 80 9.45 6.35 14.93
N GLU A 81 9.80 7.64 14.88
CA GLU A 81 8.82 8.73 14.95
C GLU A 81 7.93 8.75 13.70
N GLN A 82 8.54 8.62 12.52
CA GLN A 82 7.81 8.50 11.24
C GLN A 82 6.92 7.26 11.21
N ALA A 83 7.44 6.13 11.69
CA ALA A 83 6.70 4.87 11.79
C ALA A 83 5.45 5.02 12.67
N ARG A 84 5.57 5.61 13.87
CA ARG A 84 4.43 5.89 14.76
C ARG A 84 3.39 6.78 14.08
N ALA A 85 3.84 7.86 13.41
CA ALA A 85 2.95 8.76 12.70
C ALA A 85 2.22 8.06 11.53
N ALA A 86 2.92 7.23 10.76
CA ALA A 86 2.34 6.44 9.67
C ALA A 86 1.31 5.42 10.19
N LEU A 87 1.62 4.73 11.30
CA LEU A 87 0.69 3.81 11.95
C LEU A 87 -0.56 4.53 12.46
N ASP A 88 -0.42 5.71 13.08
CA ASP A 88 -1.57 6.50 13.54
C ASP A 88 -2.47 6.91 12.38
N LEU A 89 -1.88 7.36 11.26
CA LEU A 89 -2.63 7.67 10.03
C LEU A 89 -3.33 6.43 9.45
N ALA A 90 -2.67 5.28 9.44
CA ALA A 90 -3.27 4.03 8.98
C ALA A 90 -4.47 3.64 9.84
N LEU A 91 -4.33 3.69 11.18
CA LEU A 91 -5.42 3.44 12.13
C LEU A 91 -6.58 4.44 11.97
N ALA A 92 -6.27 5.73 11.72
CA ALA A 92 -7.27 6.76 11.47
C ALA A 92 -8.08 6.53 10.17
N SER A 93 -7.51 5.82 9.20
CA SER A 93 -8.15 5.53 7.91
C SER A 93 -9.18 4.40 7.97
N LEU A 94 -9.20 3.64 9.06
CA LEU A 94 -10.08 2.48 9.24
C LEU A 94 -11.54 2.92 9.40
N GLN A 95 -12.42 2.13 8.80
CA GLN A 95 -13.86 2.31 8.90
C GLN A 95 -14.46 1.30 9.89
N PRO A 96 -15.65 1.53 10.44
CA PRO A 96 -16.28 0.63 11.41
C PRO A 96 -16.45 -0.82 10.93
N GLN A 97 -16.53 -1.05 9.60
CA GLN A 97 -16.61 -2.38 9.01
C GLN A 97 -15.27 -3.06 8.83
N ASP A 98 -14.14 -2.33 8.99
CA ASP A 98 -12.81 -2.89 8.87
C ASP A 98 -12.41 -3.67 10.14
N ARG A 99 -11.41 -4.52 10.00
CA ARG A 99 -10.70 -5.20 11.10
C ARG A 99 -9.23 -4.84 11.03
N PHE A 100 -8.53 -4.94 12.15
CA PHE A 100 -7.10 -4.66 12.16
C PHE A 100 -6.33 -5.42 13.23
N GLY A 101 -5.05 -5.60 13.02
CA GLY A 101 -4.04 -6.05 13.97
C GLY A 101 -2.80 -5.20 13.85
N VAL A 102 -2.02 -5.10 14.92
CA VAL A 102 -0.71 -4.43 14.95
C VAL A 102 0.31 -5.38 15.55
N ILE A 103 1.43 -5.55 14.89
CA ILE A 103 2.55 -6.41 15.28
C ILE A 103 3.80 -5.54 15.28
N GLN A 104 4.56 -5.54 16.37
CA GLN A 104 5.92 -5.03 16.39
C GLN A 104 6.91 -6.18 16.34
N PHE A 105 8.07 -5.93 15.78
CA PHE A 105 9.18 -6.87 15.86
C PHE A 105 10.53 -6.17 16.02
N ASN A 106 11.43 -6.86 16.70
CA ASN A 106 12.84 -6.56 16.81
C ASN A 106 13.58 -7.90 16.98
N SER A 107 14.26 -8.18 18.08
CA SER A 107 14.74 -9.53 18.44
C SER A 107 13.59 -10.48 18.82
N THR A 108 12.39 -9.97 19.02
CA THR A 108 11.17 -10.72 19.34
C THR A 108 10.00 -10.15 18.55
N THR A 109 8.96 -10.96 18.38
CA THR A 109 7.70 -10.54 17.75
C THR A 109 6.61 -10.43 18.81
N GLU A 110 5.89 -9.32 18.81
CA GLU A 110 4.79 -9.07 19.74
C GLU A 110 3.58 -8.52 19.00
N ALA A 111 2.44 -9.15 19.15
CA ALA A 111 1.17 -8.69 18.59
C ALA A 111 0.34 -8.01 19.67
N LEU A 112 -0.23 -6.84 19.36
CA LEU A 112 -1.12 -6.12 20.26
C LEU A 112 -2.39 -6.92 20.58
N PHE A 113 -2.91 -7.62 19.61
CA PHE A 113 -4.06 -8.52 19.75
C PHE A 113 -3.68 -9.90 19.21
N GLU A 114 -4.13 -10.95 19.85
CA GLU A 114 -3.89 -12.33 19.40
C GLU A 114 -4.36 -12.58 17.96
N ARG A 115 -5.44 -11.88 17.57
CA ARG A 115 -6.01 -11.90 16.20
C ARG A 115 -6.53 -10.52 15.81
N PRO A 116 -6.63 -10.18 14.53
CA PRO A 116 -7.24 -8.93 14.09
C PRO A 116 -8.64 -8.74 14.69
N VAL A 117 -8.90 -7.56 15.24
CA VAL A 117 -10.15 -7.17 15.91
C VAL A 117 -10.96 -6.17 15.06
N PRO A 118 -12.28 -6.04 15.26
CA PRO A 118 -13.06 -4.98 14.63
C PRO A 118 -12.54 -3.59 14.96
N ALA A 119 -12.57 -2.67 13.99
CA ALA A 119 -12.09 -1.29 14.15
C ALA A 119 -13.07 -0.44 15.00
N THR A 120 -13.31 -0.86 16.23
CA THR A 120 -14.13 -0.10 17.17
C THR A 120 -13.36 1.10 17.75
N PRO A 121 -14.05 2.19 18.18
CA PRO A 121 -13.38 3.32 18.81
C PRO A 121 -12.53 2.95 20.02
N GLN A 122 -12.93 1.93 20.76
CA GLN A 122 -12.15 1.43 21.91
C GLN A 122 -10.88 0.71 21.46
N ALA A 123 -10.98 -0.23 20.50
CA ALA A 123 -9.83 -0.96 19.98
C ALA A 123 -8.82 -0.01 19.32
N LEU A 124 -9.30 0.99 18.57
CA LEU A 124 -8.47 2.01 17.95
C LEU A 124 -7.73 2.87 18.99
N ARG A 125 -8.37 3.22 20.09
CA ARG A 125 -7.68 3.94 21.19
C ARG A 125 -6.55 3.09 21.79
N VAL A 126 -6.85 1.84 22.14
CA VAL A 126 -5.84 0.92 22.68
C VAL A 126 -4.65 0.79 21.72
N ALA A 127 -4.92 0.66 20.43
CA ALA A 127 -3.86 0.56 19.42
C ALA A 127 -3.01 1.83 19.31
N ARG A 128 -3.61 3.01 19.34
CA ARG A 128 -2.89 4.29 19.30
C ARG A 128 -2.04 4.49 20.55
N ASP A 129 -2.59 4.17 21.73
CA ASP A 129 -1.85 4.26 22.98
C ASP A 129 -0.64 3.32 22.94
N TRP A 130 -0.82 2.10 22.42
CA TRP A 130 0.27 1.14 22.28
C TRP A 130 1.32 1.58 21.26
N VAL A 131 0.90 2.08 20.10
CA VAL A 131 1.79 2.62 19.05
C VAL A 131 2.62 3.79 19.58
N ALA A 132 2.05 4.65 20.40
CA ALA A 132 2.77 5.79 20.99
C ALA A 132 3.92 5.35 21.93
N LEU A 133 3.86 4.14 22.48
CA LEU A 133 4.85 3.57 23.39
C LEU A 133 5.92 2.72 22.70
N LEU A 134 5.83 2.51 21.37
CA LEU A 134 6.83 1.73 20.64
C LEU A 134 8.21 2.38 20.73
N GLU A 135 9.22 1.62 21.10
CA GLU A 135 10.60 2.08 21.21
C GLU A 135 11.53 1.23 20.36
N ALA A 136 12.49 1.89 19.68
CA ALA A 136 13.49 1.21 18.89
C ALA A 136 14.54 0.56 19.77
N ARG A 137 14.72 -0.77 19.65
CA ARG A 137 15.70 -1.56 20.39
C ARG A 137 15.92 -2.95 19.80
N GLY A 138 17.07 -3.54 20.09
CA GLY A 138 17.36 -4.94 19.74
C GLY A 138 17.74 -5.18 18.29
N GLY A 139 17.63 -6.42 17.86
CA GLY A 139 17.92 -6.89 16.48
C GLY A 139 16.72 -6.81 15.56
N THR A 140 16.77 -7.53 14.41
CA THR A 140 15.76 -7.45 13.34
C THR A 140 15.40 -8.86 12.89
N GLU A 141 14.46 -9.52 13.58
CA GLU A 141 13.98 -10.86 13.26
C GLU A 141 12.68 -10.79 12.46
N MET A 142 12.81 -10.63 11.12
CA MET A 142 11.66 -10.41 10.24
C MET A 142 10.80 -11.66 10.02
N LEU A 143 11.42 -12.86 9.94
CA LEU A 143 10.73 -14.08 9.57
C LEU A 143 9.58 -14.44 10.52
N PRO A 144 9.77 -14.43 11.85
CA PRO A 144 8.68 -14.69 12.80
C PRO A 144 7.56 -13.65 12.71
N ALA A 145 7.90 -12.39 12.45
CA ALA A 145 6.92 -11.31 12.34
C ALA A 145 6.05 -11.46 11.08
N LEU A 146 6.67 -11.82 9.96
CA LEU A 146 5.97 -12.07 8.71
C LEU A 146 5.09 -13.34 8.81
N ASP A 147 5.59 -14.39 9.45
CA ASP A 147 4.81 -15.62 9.71
C ASP A 147 3.56 -15.31 10.53
N ALA A 148 3.71 -14.56 11.62
CA ALA A 148 2.59 -14.13 12.45
C ALA A 148 1.58 -13.24 11.69
N ALA A 149 2.06 -12.36 10.80
CA ALA A 149 1.20 -11.48 10.00
C ALA A 149 0.41 -12.22 8.91
N LEU A 150 0.96 -13.33 8.41
CA LEU A 150 0.34 -14.17 7.38
C LEU A 150 -0.44 -15.35 7.97
N GLU A 151 -0.43 -15.51 9.30
CA GLU A 151 -1.14 -16.61 9.96
C GLU A 151 -2.64 -16.55 9.72
N GLY A 152 -3.22 -17.68 9.34
CA GLY A 152 -4.65 -17.84 9.08
C GLY A 152 -5.13 -17.12 7.81
N SER A 153 -6.43 -16.89 7.71
CA SER A 153 -7.06 -16.21 6.58
C SER A 153 -8.05 -15.15 7.05
N ALA A 154 -8.25 -14.12 6.22
CA ALA A 154 -9.30 -13.14 6.49
C ALA A 154 -10.69 -13.80 6.51
N PRO A 155 -11.63 -13.29 7.32
CA PRO A 155 -13.03 -13.73 7.26
C PRO A 155 -13.62 -13.53 5.86
N GLN A 156 -14.63 -14.33 5.53
CA GLN A 156 -15.33 -14.19 4.25
C GLN A 156 -15.87 -12.75 4.06
N GLY A 157 -15.64 -12.18 2.88
CA GLY A 157 -16.05 -10.83 2.55
C GLY A 157 -15.01 -9.74 2.89
N TYR A 158 -13.88 -10.12 3.49
CA TYR A 158 -12.77 -9.22 3.76
C TYR A 158 -11.60 -9.44 2.81
N VAL A 159 -10.86 -8.38 2.53
CA VAL A 159 -9.55 -8.46 1.88
C VAL A 159 -8.47 -8.21 2.92
N ARG A 160 -7.61 -9.21 3.17
CA ARG A 160 -6.44 -9.02 4.05
C ARG A 160 -5.36 -8.22 3.34
N GLN A 161 -4.90 -7.18 4.01
CA GLN A 161 -3.79 -6.34 3.61
C GLN A 161 -2.77 -6.33 4.74
N VAL A 162 -1.56 -6.79 4.46
CA VAL A 162 -0.42 -6.76 5.37
C VAL A 162 0.50 -5.63 4.93
N VAL A 163 0.71 -4.65 5.79
CA VAL A 163 1.68 -3.57 5.58
C VAL A 163 2.88 -3.85 6.46
N PHE A 164 4.03 -4.10 5.85
CA PHE A 164 5.26 -4.47 6.53
C PHE A 164 6.27 -3.33 6.39
N ALA A 165 6.52 -2.62 7.49
CA ALA A 165 7.32 -1.41 7.52
C ALA A 165 8.64 -1.66 8.27
N THR A 166 9.79 -1.40 7.60
CA THR A 166 11.14 -1.57 8.12
C THR A 166 12.12 -0.60 7.47
N ASP A 167 13.20 -0.23 8.16
CA ASP A 167 14.34 0.51 7.61
C ASP A 167 15.52 -0.42 7.26
N GLY A 168 15.39 -1.70 7.59
CA GLY A 168 16.46 -2.68 7.50
C GLY A 168 16.59 -3.33 6.12
N ALA A 169 17.84 -3.63 5.76
CA ALA A 169 18.12 -4.57 4.69
C ALA A 169 17.63 -5.97 5.11
N VAL A 170 16.95 -6.64 4.20
CA VAL A 170 16.42 -7.98 4.43
C VAL A 170 17.59 -8.97 4.48
N SER A 171 17.81 -9.61 5.63
CA SER A 171 18.69 -10.76 5.72
C SER A 171 17.86 -12.05 5.65
N GLY A 172 18.34 -13.03 4.88
CA GLY A 172 17.62 -14.30 4.69
C GLY A 172 16.44 -14.19 3.71
N GLU A 173 16.60 -13.45 2.62
CA GLU A 173 15.59 -13.22 1.59
C GLU A 173 14.94 -14.50 1.09
N ASP A 174 15.69 -15.57 0.84
CA ASP A 174 15.16 -16.85 0.34
C ASP A 174 14.13 -17.45 1.31
N ALA A 175 14.37 -17.39 2.61
CA ALA A 175 13.43 -17.89 3.62
C ALA A 175 12.16 -17.05 3.69
N LEU A 176 12.26 -15.73 3.54
CA LEU A 176 11.12 -14.82 3.49
C LEU A 176 10.29 -15.03 2.22
N TYR A 177 10.95 -15.18 1.04
CA TYR A 177 10.25 -15.52 -0.20
C TYR A 177 9.50 -16.84 -0.11
N THR A 178 10.15 -17.89 0.41
CA THR A 178 9.50 -19.19 0.61
C THR A 178 8.27 -19.06 1.53
N LEU A 179 8.39 -18.34 2.63
CA LEU A 179 7.26 -18.10 3.54
C LEU A 179 6.12 -17.34 2.86
N ILE A 180 6.45 -16.33 2.06
CA ILE A 180 5.44 -15.56 1.30
C ILE A 180 4.72 -16.48 0.30
N GLU A 181 5.46 -17.26 -0.47
CA GLU A 181 4.88 -18.20 -1.45
C GLU A 181 3.94 -19.22 -0.77
N ASP A 182 4.33 -19.74 0.39
CA ASP A 182 3.56 -20.74 1.11
C ASP A 182 2.33 -20.17 1.82
N ARG A 183 2.41 -18.93 2.35
CA ARG A 183 1.43 -18.38 3.30
C ARG A 183 0.59 -17.21 2.77
N LEU A 184 1.02 -16.51 1.71
CA LEU A 184 0.34 -15.29 1.25
C LEU A 184 -1.13 -15.54 0.86
N GLY A 185 -1.41 -16.62 0.15
CA GLY A 185 -2.77 -16.98 -0.27
C GLY A 185 -3.48 -15.84 -0.99
N ALA A 186 -4.67 -15.47 -0.48
CA ALA A 186 -5.46 -14.34 -0.99
C ALA A 186 -5.10 -12.99 -0.35
N SER A 187 -4.13 -12.95 0.55
CA SER A 187 -3.68 -11.73 1.21
C SER A 187 -2.85 -10.86 0.26
N ARG A 188 -2.75 -9.59 0.55
CA ARG A 188 -1.91 -8.64 -0.17
C ARG A 188 -0.83 -8.11 0.77
N LEU A 189 0.43 -8.27 0.39
CA LEU A 189 1.59 -7.78 1.15
C LEU A 189 2.11 -6.49 0.52
N PHE A 190 2.29 -5.46 1.35
CA PHE A 190 2.80 -4.15 0.98
C PHE A 190 4.04 -3.86 1.82
N PRO A 191 5.26 -4.11 1.31
CA PRO A 191 6.48 -3.69 1.98
C PRO A 191 6.63 -2.16 1.88
N VAL A 192 7.04 -1.53 2.99
CA VAL A 192 7.25 -0.10 3.11
C VAL A 192 8.64 0.15 3.70
N GLY A 193 9.50 0.82 2.95
CA GLY A 193 10.80 1.30 3.44
C GLY A 193 10.62 2.58 4.26
N ILE A 194 11.28 2.65 5.41
CA ILE A 194 11.33 3.82 6.29
C ILE A 194 12.77 4.33 6.33
N GLY A 195 12.99 5.64 6.14
CA GLY A 195 14.34 6.22 6.17
C GLY A 195 14.57 7.26 5.13
#